data_30a9a5b5bc298b410414647775c58cdf
#
_entry.id   30a9a5b5bc298b410414647775c58cdf
#
_cell.length_a   1.000
_cell.length_b   1.000
_cell.length_c   1.000
_cell.angle_alpha   90.00
_cell.angle_beta   90.00
_cell.angle_gamma   90.00
#
_symmetry.space_group_name_H-M   'P 1'
#
loop_
_entity.id
_entity.type
_entity.pdbx_description
1 polymer ?
#
loop_
_entity_poly.entity_id
_entity_poly.type
_entity_poly.pdbx_seq_one_letter_code
_entity_poly.pdbx_strand_id
1 'polypeptide(L)'
;IRRQRQMCIRDRAEEKFKEAAEAYDVLSNPDKKARYDQFGHEGMSGAGGFGGSAGGFGGGGFTMEDIFSQFGDIFGGHFGGGFSGGFGGGRSRERVNRGSDLRIKVKLTLKEIVNGTTKKLKINKMIACDQCGGTGAKDKSSYATCTTCNGSGYVTQVVNTFFGRTQTTQPCPTCHGEGRIITTPCPKCRGEGIVRGEEIVEIRIPAGVGEGMQLTVSGKGNAARHGGVNGDLLVLIEEEPDKELVRDGNDLIYNLNITFPQAVLGASVEVPTVDARAKIKIEPGTQAGKVLRLRGKGIPDVNGYGRGDILVVVNIDVPSSVSASEKGLLEQLAQTEHFKQAGQSRDMNIFDRMRSFFR
;
A
#
# COMPACT_ATOMS: atom_id res chain seq x y z
N ILE A 1 20.61 -6.04 22.07
CA ILE A 1 19.66 -6.58 23.07
C ILE A 1 18.20 -6.52 22.54
N ARG A 2 17.77 -5.47 21.83
CA ARG A 2 16.39 -5.35 21.29
C ARG A 2 16.11 -6.33 20.13
N ARG A 3 17.08 -6.59 19.23
CA ARG A 3 16.96 -7.58 18.13
C ARG A 3 16.85 -9.02 18.63
N GLN A 4 17.56 -9.37 19.70
CA GLN A 4 17.48 -10.72 20.29
C GLN A 4 16.12 -10.99 20.95
N ARG A 5 15.50 -10.00 21.60
CA ARG A 5 14.13 -10.16 22.17
C ARG A 5 13.03 -10.33 21.10
N GLN A 6 13.17 -9.66 19.96
CA GLN A 6 12.20 -9.84 18.86
C GLN A 6 12.34 -11.21 18.18
N MET A 7 13.54 -11.75 18.07
CA MET A 7 13.76 -13.11 17.57
C MET A 7 13.12 -14.17 18.49
N CYS A 8 13.36 -14.11 19.79
CA CYS A 8 12.77 -15.06 20.74
C CYS A 8 11.23 -15.04 20.80
N ILE A 9 10.59 -13.89 20.56
CA ILE A 9 9.11 -13.78 20.52
C ILE A 9 8.57 -14.42 19.23
N ARG A 10 9.29 -14.28 18.12
CA ARG A 10 8.92 -14.85 16.83
C ARG A 10 9.03 -16.37 16.81
N ASP A 11 10.12 -16.91 17.38
CA ASP A 11 10.36 -18.35 17.45
C ASP A 11 9.31 -19.05 18.33
N ARG A 12 8.96 -18.46 19.47
CA ARG A 12 7.92 -19.01 20.36
C ARG A 12 6.50 -18.89 19.78
N ALA A 13 6.24 -17.90 18.92
CA ALA A 13 4.97 -17.78 18.21
C ALA A 13 4.86 -18.82 17.09
N GLU A 14 5.97 -19.14 16.45
CA GLU A 14 6.06 -20.16 15.39
C GLU A 14 5.83 -21.57 15.93
N GLU A 15 6.43 -21.90 17.09
CA GLU A 15 6.20 -23.19 17.77
C GLU A 15 4.73 -23.37 18.16
N LYS A 16 4.12 -22.36 18.77
CA LYS A 16 2.70 -22.39 19.15
C LYS A 16 1.76 -22.46 17.94
N PHE A 17 2.14 -21.86 16.82
CA PHE A 17 1.36 -21.94 15.59
C PHE A 17 1.44 -23.34 14.97
N LYS A 18 2.61 -23.98 14.99
CA LYS A 18 2.77 -25.39 14.55
C LYS A 18 1.92 -26.34 15.41
N GLU A 19 1.98 -26.19 16.73
CA GLU A 19 1.21 -26.98 17.69
C GLU A 19 -0.31 -26.80 17.47
N ALA A 20 -0.77 -25.57 17.25
CA ALA A 20 -2.17 -25.29 16.96
C ALA A 20 -2.62 -25.85 15.60
N ALA A 21 -1.77 -25.81 14.58
CA ALA A 21 -2.05 -26.35 13.26
C ALA A 21 -2.15 -27.88 13.28
N GLU A 22 -1.26 -28.57 14.02
CA GLU A 22 -1.31 -30.01 14.23
C GLU A 22 -2.59 -30.42 14.98
N ALA A 23 -2.92 -29.73 16.05
CA ALA A 23 -4.14 -29.99 16.80
C ALA A 23 -5.40 -29.82 15.94
N TYR A 24 -5.43 -28.80 15.09
CA TYR A 24 -6.55 -28.57 14.16
C TYR A 24 -6.65 -29.68 13.09
N ASP A 25 -5.53 -30.12 12.54
CA ASP A 25 -5.52 -31.21 11.52
C ASP A 25 -6.04 -32.55 12.09
N VAL A 26 -5.72 -32.83 13.34
CA VAL A 26 -6.24 -34.02 14.06
C VAL A 26 -7.74 -33.88 14.38
N LEU A 27 -8.17 -32.73 14.86
CA LEU A 27 -9.57 -32.48 15.29
C LEU A 27 -10.54 -32.31 14.13
N SER A 28 -10.07 -31.81 12.99
CA SER A 28 -10.90 -31.55 11.79
C SER A 28 -11.25 -32.82 11.03
N ASN A 29 -10.51 -33.92 11.22
CA ASN A 29 -10.73 -35.17 10.52
C ASN A 29 -11.08 -36.31 11.53
N PRO A 30 -12.30 -36.87 11.48
CA PRO A 30 -12.75 -37.86 12.43
C PRO A 30 -11.89 -39.14 12.41
N ASP A 31 -11.32 -39.54 11.26
CA ASP A 31 -10.46 -40.70 11.15
C ASP A 31 -9.08 -40.48 11.81
N LYS A 32 -8.53 -39.27 11.65
CA LYS A 32 -7.29 -38.89 12.32
C LYS A 32 -7.47 -38.78 13.82
N LYS A 33 -8.60 -38.25 14.26
CA LYS A 33 -8.99 -38.15 15.67
C LYS A 33 -9.07 -39.54 16.30
N ALA A 34 -9.75 -40.48 15.65
CA ALA A 34 -9.86 -41.87 16.15
C ALA A 34 -8.49 -42.55 16.26
N ARG A 35 -7.57 -42.30 15.35
CA ARG A 35 -6.19 -42.79 15.43
C ARG A 35 -5.39 -42.12 16.54
N TYR A 36 -5.56 -40.85 16.72
CA TYR A 36 -4.91 -40.08 17.79
C TYR A 36 -5.39 -40.55 19.17
N ASP A 37 -6.69 -40.81 19.33
CA ASP A 37 -7.29 -41.34 20.56
C ASP A 37 -6.81 -42.75 20.93
N GLN A 38 -6.39 -43.55 19.91
CA GLN A 38 -5.86 -44.92 20.11
C GLN A 38 -4.34 -44.98 20.31
N PHE A 39 -3.57 -44.18 19.61
CA PHE A 39 -2.12 -44.29 19.52
C PHE A 39 -1.34 -43.05 19.98
N GLY A 40 -2.02 -41.97 20.39
CA GLY A 40 -1.40 -40.72 20.81
C GLY A 40 -0.54 -40.03 19.74
N HIS A 41 0.37 -39.19 20.18
CA HIS A 41 1.30 -38.44 19.29
C HIS A 41 2.24 -39.39 18.50
N GLU A 42 2.64 -40.52 19.07
CA GLU A 42 3.54 -41.48 18.42
C GLU A 42 2.87 -42.17 17.22
N GLY A 43 1.57 -42.37 17.23
CA GLY A 43 0.82 -42.96 16.13
C GLY A 43 0.67 -42.06 14.91
N MET A 44 0.94 -40.76 15.06
CA MET A 44 0.90 -39.77 13.96
C MET A 44 2.28 -39.50 13.37
N SER A 45 3.36 -39.67 14.14
CA SER A 45 4.74 -39.43 13.70
C SER A 45 5.43 -40.67 13.11
N GLY A 46 4.85 -41.86 13.29
CA GLY A 46 5.39 -43.15 12.84
C GLY A 46 4.64 -43.76 11.66
N ALA A 47 5.29 -43.76 10.54
CA ALA A 47 5.10 -44.69 9.41
C ALA A 47 3.66 -44.99 8.95
N GLY A 48 3.22 -44.29 7.93
CA GLY A 48 2.22 -44.87 7.06
C GLY A 48 0.98 -44.04 6.85
N GLY A 49 0.99 -43.25 5.84
CA GLY A 49 -0.29 -42.73 5.41
C GLY A 49 -0.27 -41.72 4.29
N PHE A 50 0.67 -41.80 3.39
CA PHE A 50 0.36 -41.42 2.02
C PHE A 50 1.02 -42.44 1.11
N GLY A 51 0.22 -43.44 0.75
CA GLY A 51 0.62 -44.55 -0.08
C GLY A 51 0.97 -44.09 -1.48
N GLY A 52 2.09 -44.59 -1.95
CA GLY A 52 2.32 -44.80 -3.35
C GLY A 52 3.41 -43.94 -3.99
N SER A 53 4.54 -44.59 -4.12
CA SER A 53 5.57 -44.41 -5.13
C SER A 53 6.83 -43.65 -4.72
N ALA A 54 7.79 -44.49 -4.36
CA ALA A 54 9.21 -44.42 -4.70
C ALA A 54 9.95 -43.09 -4.71
N GLY A 55 11.00 -42.99 -3.88
CA GLY A 55 12.16 -42.17 -4.17
C GLY A 55 12.57 -41.26 -3.02
N GLY A 56 13.56 -41.76 -2.26
CA GLY A 56 14.18 -41.07 -1.14
C GLY A 56 14.63 -39.65 -1.45
N PHE A 57 14.41 -38.80 -0.46
CA PHE A 57 15.22 -37.61 -0.29
C PHE A 57 15.45 -37.35 1.19
N GLY A 58 16.71 -37.61 1.57
CA GLY A 58 17.21 -37.22 2.87
C GLY A 58 17.42 -35.73 2.97
N GLY A 59 17.12 -35.18 4.13
CA GLY A 59 17.76 -34.00 4.71
C GLY A 59 17.65 -32.69 3.91
N GLY A 60 16.57 -31.97 4.10
CA GLY A 60 16.47 -30.57 3.64
C GLY A 60 15.32 -29.89 4.35
N GLY A 61 15.62 -28.86 5.14
CA GLY A 61 14.65 -28.09 5.90
C GLY A 61 13.56 -27.52 4.99
N PHE A 62 12.33 -27.87 5.32
CA PHE A 62 11.15 -27.27 4.69
C PHE A 62 11.12 -25.78 5.00
N THR A 63 11.14 -24.95 3.96
CA THR A 63 10.99 -23.51 4.12
C THR A 63 9.53 -23.16 4.37
N MET A 64 9.32 -22.03 5.06
CA MET A 64 7.98 -21.53 5.39
C MET A 64 7.11 -21.29 4.13
N GLU A 65 7.75 -21.08 2.98
CA GLU A 65 7.11 -20.94 1.68
C GLU A 65 6.52 -22.24 1.15
N ASP A 66 7.18 -23.36 1.39
CA ASP A 66 6.71 -24.69 0.96
C ASP A 66 5.47 -25.13 1.75
N ILE A 67 5.43 -24.79 3.04
CA ILE A 67 4.26 -25.04 3.90
C ILE A 67 3.09 -24.15 3.50
N PHE A 68 3.34 -22.89 3.17
CA PHE A 68 2.30 -21.94 2.76
C PHE A 68 1.73 -22.26 1.37
N SER A 69 2.53 -22.78 0.43
CA SER A 69 2.04 -23.19 -0.88
C SER A 69 1.17 -24.45 -0.80
N GLN A 70 1.52 -25.38 0.06
CA GLN A 70 0.76 -26.62 0.25
C GLN A 70 -0.52 -26.41 1.07
N PHE A 71 -0.53 -25.43 2.00
CA PHE A 71 -1.71 -24.99 2.73
C PHE A 71 -2.58 -24.02 1.93
N GLY A 72 -2.01 -23.25 1.02
CA GLY A 72 -2.72 -22.32 0.12
C GLY A 72 -3.70 -23.05 -0.79
N ASP A 73 -3.35 -24.22 -1.27
CA ASP A 73 -4.23 -25.05 -2.10
C ASP A 73 -5.38 -25.69 -1.31
N ILE A 74 -5.18 -25.97 -0.03
CA ILE A 74 -6.20 -26.59 0.86
C ILE A 74 -7.13 -25.53 1.44
N PHE A 75 -6.64 -24.34 1.79
CA PHE A 75 -7.42 -23.26 2.41
C PHE A 75 -8.05 -22.29 1.40
N GLY A 76 -7.38 -22.05 0.27
CA GLY A 76 -7.91 -21.19 -0.80
C GLY A 76 -9.09 -21.79 -1.57
N GLY A 77 -9.26 -23.12 -1.52
CA GLY A 77 -10.32 -23.84 -2.21
C GLY A 77 -11.58 -24.12 -1.39
N HIS A 78 -11.56 -24.01 -0.06
CA HIS A 78 -12.65 -24.57 0.76
C HIS A 78 -13.44 -23.57 1.60
N PHE A 79 -13.04 -22.30 1.73
CA PHE A 79 -13.74 -21.32 2.59
C PHE A 79 -14.44 -20.17 1.86
N GLY A 80 -14.54 -20.24 0.55
CA GLY A 80 -15.22 -19.22 -0.25
C GLY A 80 -16.18 -19.80 -1.29
N GLY A 81 -17.35 -20.31 -0.86
CA GLY A 81 -18.50 -20.44 -1.76
C GLY A 81 -18.87 -21.84 -2.22
N GLY A 82 -19.96 -22.37 -1.63
CA GLY A 82 -20.99 -23.11 -2.33
C GLY A 82 -20.64 -24.47 -2.93
N PHE A 83 -20.93 -25.51 -2.19
CA PHE A 83 -21.14 -26.86 -2.63
C PHE A 83 -21.94 -26.92 -3.95
N SER A 84 -21.28 -27.20 -5.07
CA SER A 84 -21.95 -27.68 -6.27
C SER A 84 -21.02 -28.69 -6.94
N GLY A 85 -21.41 -29.96 -6.83
CA GLY A 85 -20.75 -31.09 -7.45
C GLY A 85 -20.75 -30.99 -8.98
N GLY A 86 -19.65 -31.46 -9.57
CA GLY A 86 -19.55 -31.55 -11.03
C GLY A 86 -18.16 -32.00 -11.43
N PHE A 87 -17.89 -33.26 -11.37
CA PHE A 87 -16.89 -33.93 -12.19
C PHE A 87 -17.22 -33.66 -13.65
N GLY A 88 -16.42 -32.91 -14.37
CA GLY A 88 -16.62 -32.80 -15.80
C GLY A 88 -16.03 -31.52 -16.41
N GLY A 89 -14.97 -31.64 -17.16
CA GLY A 89 -14.61 -30.74 -18.24
C GLY A 89 -13.82 -29.52 -17.79
N GLY A 90 -12.50 -29.63 -17.82
CA GLY A 90 -11.63 -28.46 -17.85
C GLY A 90 -11.99 -27.55 -19.01
N ARG A 91 -12.85 -26.56 -18.78
CA ARG A 91 -12.95 -25.40 -19.67
C ARG A 91 -11.59 -24.72 -19.61
N SER A 92 -10.81 -24.89 -20.67
CA SER A 92 -9.62 -24.10 -20.88
C SER A 92 -10.03 -22.63 -20.69
N ARG A 93 -9.56 -22.00 -19.62
CA ARG A 93 -9.75 -20.57 -19.41
C ARG A 93 -9.16 -19.87 -20.64
N GLU A 94 -10.01 -19.35 -21.46
CA GLU A 94 -9.63 -18.51 -22.59
C GLU A 94 -8.64 -17.48 -22.07
N ARG A 95 -7.43 -17.47 -22.64
CA ARG A 95 -6.41 -16.50 -22.24
C ARG A 95 -6.87 -15.12 -22.66
N VAL A 96 -7.47 -14.39 -21.75
CA VAL A 96 -7.86 -13.01 -21.99
C VAL A 96 -6.59 -12.17 -22.02
N ASN A 97 -6.29 -11.54 -23.15
CA ASN A 97 -5.21 -10.58 -23.28
C ASN A 97 -5.42 -9.47 -22.25
N ARG A 98 -4.42 -9.17 -21.43
CA ARG A 98 -4.48 -8.08 -20.47
C ARG A 98 -3.53 -6.95 -20.92
N GLY A 99 -4.03 -5.73 -20.85
CA GLY A 99 -3.24 -4.53 -21.03
C GLY A 99 -2.24 -4.35 -19.87
N SER A 100 -1.15 -3.66 -20.14
CA SER A 100 -0.18 -3.34 -19.10
C SER A 100 -0.70 -2.25 -18.17
N ASP A 101 -0.33 -2.34 -16.92
CA ASP A 101 -0.65 -1.30 -15.93
C ASP A 101 0.15 -0.03 -16.22
N LEU A 102 -0.44 1.11 -15.88
CA LEU A 102 0.18 2.42 -16.05
C LEU A 102 0.40 3.05 -14.67
N ARG A 103 1.59 3.58 -14.43
CA ARG A 103 1.93 4.28 -13.20
C ARG A 103 2.05 5.78 -13.46
N ILE A 104 1.41 6.55 -12.61
CA ILE A 104 1.48 8.02 -12.63
C ILE A 104 1.71 8.55 -11.22
N LYS A 105 2.36 9.72 -11.13
CA LYS A 105 2.52 10.45 -9.89
C LYS A 105 1.56 11.63 -9.86
N VAL A 106 0.92 11.84 -8.72
CA VAL A 106 0.00 12.95 -8.51
C VAL A 106 0.43 13.72 -7.28
N LYS A 107 0.73 15.00 -7.47
CA LYS A 107 1.06 15.92 -6.39
C LYS A 107 -0.23 16.44 -5.75
N LEU A 108 -0.24 16.41 -4.43
CA LEU A 108 -1.35 16.88 -3.60
C LEU A 108 -0.87 17.93 -2.62
N THR A 109 -1.61 19.01 -2.52
CA THR A 109 -1.44 20.00 -1.46
C THR A 109 -2.02 19.48 -0.14
N LEU A 110 -1.52 19.99 0.98
CA LEU A 110 -2.00 19.61 2.31
C LEU A 110 -3.53 19.76 2.46
N LYS A 111 -4.09 20.81 1.86
CA LYS A 111 -5.54 21.06 1.84
C LYS A 111 -6.32 19.97 1.09
N GLU A 112 -5.79 19.50 -0.03
CA GLU A 112 -6.40 18.41 -0.81
C GLU A 112 -6.30 17.07 -0.07
N ILE A 113 -5.20 16.85 0.67
CA ILE A 113 -5.01 15.66 1.51
C ILE A 113 -6.03 15.63 2.66
N VAL A 114 -6.25 16.76 3.32
CA VAL A 114 -7.15 16.83 4.47
C VAL A 114 -8.62 16.68 4.07
N ASN A 115 -9.03 17.28 2.95
CA ASN A 115 -10.43 17.29 2.53
C ASN A 115 -10.79 16.17 1.55
N GLY A 116 -9.77 15.51 0.97
CA GLY A 116 -9.94 14.67 -0.18
C GLY A 116 -10.22 15.50 -1.45
N THR A 117 -9.98 14.93 -2.60
CA THR A 117 -10.17 15.63 -3.87
C THR A 117 -10.49 14.70 -5.01
N THR A 118 -11.11 15.23 -6.05
CA THR A 118 -11.31 14.51 -7.30
C THR A 118 -10.53 15.24 -8.39
N LYS A 119 -9.51 14.58 -8.93
CA LYS A 119 -8.67 15.17 -10.01
C LYS A 119 -8.99 14.52 -11.35
N LYS A 120 -9.12 15.34 -12.39
CA LYS A 120 -9.21 14.90 -13.78
C LYS A 120 -7.85 15.00 -14.42
N LEU A 121 -7.28 13.86 -14.79
CA LEU A 121 -5.96 13.79 -15.37
C LEU A 121 -6.05 13.37 -16.83
N LYS A 122 -5.36 14.10 -17.69
CA LYS A 122 -5.18 13.76 -19.10
C LYS A 122 -3.95 12.87 -19.23
N ILE A 123 -4.17 11.62 -19.62
CA ILE A 123 -3.14 10.58 -19.61
C ILE A 123 -2.92 10.08 -21.01
N ASN A 124 -1.65 10.07 -21.45
CA ASN A 124 -1.22 9.46 -22.71
C ASN A 124 -1.03 7.96 -22.49
N LYS A 125 -1.84 7.13 -23.15
CA LYS A 125 -1.79 5.68 -23.03
C LYS A 125 -2.21 4.97 -24.32
N MET A 126 -2.08 3.65 -24.32
CA MET A 126 -2.69 2.83 -25.36
C MET A 126 -4.19 2.75 -25.11
N ILE A 127 -4.98 3.17 -26.09
CA ILE A 127 -6.45 3.11 -26.06
C ILE A 127 -6.94 2.15 -27.13
N ALA A 128 -8.16 1.63 -26.96
CA ALA A 128 -8.80 0.82 -28.00
C ALA A 128 -8.95 1.64 -29.29
N CYS A 129 -8.63 1.04 -30.41
CA CYS A 129 -8.78 1.69 -31.71
C CYS A 129 -10.26 1.97 -31.97
N ASP A 130 -10.62 3.21 -32.20
CA ASP A 130 -11.99 3.68 -32.45
C ASP A 130 -12.58 3.10 -33.75
N GLN A 131 -11.73 2.86 -34.79
CA GLN A 131 -12.18 2.33 -36.05
C GLN A 131 -12.62 0.87 -35.98
N CYS A 132 -11.91 0.03 -35.25
CA CYS A 132 -12.25 -1.39 -35.12
C CYS A 132 -12.81 -1.78 -33.75
N GLY A 133 -12.99 -0.81 -32.83
CA GLY A 133 -13.48 -1.07 -31.48
C GLY A 133 -12.57 -1.97 -30.64
N GLY A 134 -11.25 -1.95 -30.91
CA GLY A 134 -10.27 -2.75 -30.18
C GLY A 134 -10.02 -4.14 -30.77
N THR A 135 -10.76 -4.56 -31.76
CA THR A 135 -10.67 -5.94 -32.33
C THR A 135 -9.45 -6.20 -33.18
N GLY A 136 -8.87 -5.19 -33.79
CA GLY A 136 -7.76 -5.32 -34.72
C GLY A 136 -8.16 -5.70 -36.15
N ALA A 137 -9.36 -6.22 -36.36
CA ALA A 137 -9.88 -6.60 -37.67
C ALA A 137 -10.63 -5.44 -38.32
N LYS A 138 -10.63 -5.38 -39.66
CA LYS A 138 -11.37 -4.37 -40.40
C LYS A 138 -12.86 -4.49 -40.13
N ASP A 139 -13.36 -5.72 -40.22
CA ASP A 139 -14.80 -6.07 -40.09
C ASP A 139 -14.95 -7.33 -39.24
N LYS A 140 -16.16 -7.60 -38.72
CA LYS A 140 -16.45 -8.81 -37.92
C LYS A 140 -16.24 -10.11 -38.71
N SER A 141 -16.31 -10.08 -40.03
CA SER A 141 -16.08 -11.22 -40.95
C SER A 141 -14.59 -11.44 -41.24
N SER A 142 -13.70 -10.54 -40.80
CA SER A 142 -12.24 -10.60 -41.07
C SER A 142 -11.49 -11.50 -40.09
N TYR A 143 -12.16 -12.52 -39.55
CA TYR A 143 -11.53 -13.57 -38.72
C TYR A 143 -11.63 -14.92 -39.40
N ALA A 144 -10.55 -15.69 -39.32
CA ALA A 144 -10.55 -17.11 -39.70
C ALA A 144 -10.08 -17.94 -38.49
N THR A 145 -10.62 -19.17 -38.41
CA THR A 145 -10.14 -20.12 -37.40
C THR A 145 -8.69 -20.47 -37.65
N CYS A 146 -7.86 -20.46 -36.64
CA CYS A 146 -6.44 -20.80 -36.75
C CYS A 146 -6.28 -22.25 -37.21
N THR A 147 -5.68 -22.46 -38.38
CA THR A 147 -5.48 -23.79 -38.96
C THR A 147 -4.46 -24.65 -38.19
N THR A 148 -3.54 -24.02 -37.47
CA THR A 148 -2.50 -24.73 -36.69
C THR A 148 -3.07 -25.40 -35.45
N CYS A 149 -4.02 -24.77 -34.78
CA CYS A 149 -4.62 -25.29 -33.55
C CYS A 149 -6.12 -25.62 -33.71
N ASN A 150 -6.67 -25.47 -34.90
CA ASN A 150 -8.10 -25.69 -35.20
C ASN A 150 -9.03 -24.96 -34.23
N GLY A 151 -8.66 -23.74 -33.81
CA GLY A 151 -9.46 -22.91 -32.91
C GLY A 151 -9.23 -23.15 -31.41
N SER A 152 -8.45 -24.15 -31.01
CA SER A 152 -8.20 -24.46 -29.59
C SER A 152 -7.31 -23.42 -28.88
N GLY A 153 -6.55 -22.65 -29.63
CA GLY A 153 -5.57 -21.71 -29.07
C GLY A 153 -4.26 -22.37 -28.57
N TYR A 154 -4.24 -23.70 -28.45
CA TYR A 154 -3.11 -24.44 -27.90
C TYR A 154 -2.64 -25.54 -28.81
N VAL A 155 -1.36 -25.85 -28.74
CA VAL A 155 -0.74 -27.02 -29.41
C VAL A 155 -0.06 -27.88 -28.36
N THR A 156 -0.19 -29.20 -28.50
CA THR A 156 0.49 -30.16 -27.64
C THR A 156 1.81 -30.56 -28.26
N GLN A 157 2.91 -30.35 -27.59
CA GLN A 157 4.24 -30.82 -28.01
C GLN A 157 4.72 -31.92 -27.08
N VAL A 158 5.30 -32.95 -27.67
CA VAL A 158 5.99 -34.00 -26.93
C VAL A 158 7.44 -33.58 -26.74
N VAL A 159 7.82 -33.28 -25.51
CA VAL A 159 9.19 -32.94 -25.14
C VAL A 159 9.85 -34.17 -24.53
N ASN A 160 11.02 -34.53 -25.08
CA ASN A 160 11.83 -35.57 -24.46
C ASN A 160 12.62 -34.95 -23.30
N THR A 161 12.29 -35.35 -22.08
CA THR A 161 13.02 -34.96 -20.88
C THR A 161 13.88 -36.11 -20.39
N PHE A 162 14.80 -35.84 -19.46
CA PHE A 162 15.64 -36.86 -18.83
C PHE A 162 14.81 -37.99 -18.16
N PHE A 163 13.57 -37.71 -17.80
CA PHE A 163 12.64 -38.64 -17.17
C PHE A 163 11.64 -39.30 -18.14
N GLY A 164 11.83 -39.11 -19.46
CA GLY A 164 10.95 -39.69 -20.48
C GLY A 164 10.22 -38.64 -21.34
N ARG A 165 9.27 -39.13 -22.15
CA ARG A 165 8.44 -38.32 -23.01
C ARG A 165 7.31 -37.66 -22.22
N THR A 166 7.29 -36.34 -22.15
CA THR A 166 6.23 -35.57 -21.50
C THR A 166 5.47 -34.76 -22.55
N GLN A 167 4.14 -34.78 -22.48
CA GLN A 167 3.29 -33.92 -23.29
C GLN A 167 3.11 -32.58 -22.59
N THR A 168 3.54 -31.53 -23.28
CA THR A 168 3.40 -30.13 -22.77
C THR A 168 2.46 -29.37 -23.69
N THR A 169 1.46 -28.72 -23.13
CA THR A 169 0.55 -27.85 -23.85
C THR A 169 1.11 -26.42 -23.87
N GLN A 170 1.30 -25.88 -25.08
CA GLN A 170 1.81 -24.51 -25.26
C GLN A 170 0.80 -23.68 -26.02
N PRO A 171 0.79 -22.34 -25.85
CA PRO A 171 0.01 -21.45 -26.70
C PRO A 171 0.42 -21.63 -28.16
N CYS A 172 -0.57 -21.68 -29.04
CA CYS A 172 -0.32 -21.85 -30.47
C CYS A 172 0.59 -20.71 -31.01
N PRO A 173 1.71 -21.00 -31.66
CA PRO A 173 2.64 -19.97 -32.13
C PRO A 173 2.05 -19.09 -33.23
N THR A 174 1.04 -19.56 -33.98
CA THR A 174 0.42 -18.81 -35.06
C THR A 174 -0.62 -17.80 -34.58
N CYS A 175 -1.47 -18.16 -33.61
CA CYS A 175 -2.52 -17.28 -33.09
C CYS A 175 -2.23 -16.78 -31.67
N HIS A 176 -1.08 -17.13 -31.08
CA HIS A 176 -0.66 -16.73 -29.75
C HIS A 176 -1.66 -17.03 -28.61
N GLY A 177 -2.47 -18.06 -28.82
CA GLY A 177 -3.48 -18.49 -27.85
C GLY A 177 -4.91 -18.04 -28.13
N GLU A 178 -5.13 -17.22 -29.17
CA GLU A 178 -6.46 -16.65 -29.48
C GLU A 178 -7.38 -17.61 -30.25
N GLY A 179 -6.85 -18.68 -30.82
CA GLY A 179 -7.61 -19.66 -31.62
C GLY A 179 -8.07 -19.15 -32.99
N ARG A 180 -7.94 -17.86 -33.29
CA ARG A 180 -8.36 -17.19 -34.52
C ARG A 180 -7.25 -16.30 -35.07
N ILE A 181 -7.28 -16.03 -36.38
CA ILE A 181 -6.33 -15.16 -37.07
C ILE A 181 -7.10 -14.05 -37.77
N ILE A 182 -6.53 -12.86 -37.79
CA ILE A 182 -7.07 -11.72 -38.53
C ILE A 182 -6.67 -11.85 -40.00
N THR A 183 -7.63 -11.99 -40.89
CA THR A 183 -7.41 -12.08 -42.33
C THR A 183 -7.23 -10.72 -42.98
N THR A 184 -8.01 -9.72 -42.52
CA THR A 184 -7.93 -8.35 -43.01
C THR A 184 -7.72 -7.42 -41.83
N PRO A 185 -6.47 -6.93 -41.62
CA PRO A 185 -6.17 -6.06 -40.50
C PRO A 185 -6.80 -4.67 -40.64
N CYS A 186 -7.18 -4.07 -39.56
CA CYS A 186 -7.64 -2.69 -39.51
C CYS A 186 -6.54 -1.72 -39.98
N PRO A 187 -6.81 -0.82 -40.93
CA PRO A 187 -5.77 0.06 -41.49
C PRO A 187 -5.21 1.06 -40.44
N LYS A 188 -6.01 1.47 -39.45
CA LYS A 188 -5.60 2.43 -38.43
C LYS A 188 -4.65 1.84 -37.40
N CYS A 189 -4.96 0.69 -36.86
CA CYS A 189 -4.15 0.02 -35.83
C CYS A 189 -3.27 -1.12 -36.39
N ARG A 190 -3.34 -1.41 -37.70
CA ARG A 190 -2.54 -2.45 -38.37
C ARG A 190 -2.67 -3.84 -37.75
N GLY A 191 -3.87 -4.17 -37.25
CA GLY A 191 -4.13 -5.47 -36.64
C GLY A 191 -4.00 -5.51 -35.13
N GLU A 192 -3.35 -4.55 -34.48
CA GLU A 192 -3.11 -4.60 -33.03
C GLU A 192 -4.37 -4.34 -32.16
N GLY A 193 -5.38 -3.67 -32.71
CA GLY A 193 -6.59 -3.29 -31.96
C GLY A 193 -6.41 -2.09 -31.05
N ILE A 194 -5.19 -1.60 -30.84
CA ILE A 194 -4.86 -0.49 -29.95
C ILE A 194 -4.08 0.60 -30.68
N VAL A 195 -4.23 1.83 -30.20
CA VAL A 195 -3.53 3.01 -30.73
C VAL A 195 -3.08 3.89 -29.56
N ARG A 196 -2.05 4.70 -29.76
CA ARG A 196 -1.69 5.73 -28.80
C ARG A 196 -2.74 6.84 -28.84
N GLY A 197 -3.21 7.22 -27.66
CA GLY A 197 -4.18 8.28 -27.53
C GLY A 197 -4.18 8.87 -26.13
N GLU A 198 -4.99 9.91 -25.94
CA GLU A 198 -5.16 10.58 -24.69
C GLU A 198 -6.54 10.24 -24.12
N GLU A 199 -6.59 9.89 -22.84
CA GLU A 199 -7.84 9.69 -22.11
C GLU A 199 -7.86 10.57 -20.87
N ILE A 200 -9.01 11.21 -20.61
CA ILE A 200 -9.24 11.94 -19.36
C ILE A 200 -9.79 10.93 -18.35
N VAL A 201 -9.04 10.71 -17.28
CA VAL A 201 -9.44 9.83 -16.20
C VAL A 201 -9.73 10.66 -14.97
N GLU A 202 -10.91 10.46 -14.39
CA GLU A 202 -11.30 11.04 -13.12
C GLU A 202 -10.88 10.12 -11.98
N ILE A 203 -10.10 10.66 -11.03
CA ILE A 203 -9.53 9.93 -9.92
C ILE A 203 -10.06 10.55 -8.63
N ARG A 204 -10.75 9.75 -7.83
CA ARG A 204 -11.20 10.14 -6.49
C ARG A 204 -10.12 9.77 -5.49
N ILE A 205 -9.58 10.76 -4.81
CA ILE A 205 -8.54 10.62 -3.81
C ILE A 205 -9.20 10.83 -2.45
N PRO A 206 -9.22 9.82 -1.57
CA PRO A 206 -9.82 9.96 -0.25
C PRO A 206 -9.01 10.94 0.62
N ALA A 207 -9.67 11.47 1.65
CA ALA A 207 -8.99 12.28 2.66
C ALA A 207 -8.01 11.42 3.47
N GLY A 208 -6.91 12.02 3.94
CA GLY A 208 -5.94 11.37 4.81
C GLY A 208 -4.83 10.59 4.09
N VAL A 209 -4.82 10.57 2.76
CA VAL A 209 -3.76 9.87 2.01
C VAL A 209 -2.38 10.40 2.39
N GLY A 210 -1.38 9.51 2.43
CA GLY A 210 0.01 9.83 2.74
C GLY A 210 0.92 9.80 1.52
N GLU A 211 2.11 10.38 1.69
CA GLU A 211 3.17 10.27 0.70
C GLU A 211 3.53 8.81 0.43
N GLY A 212 3.75 8.46 -0.83
CA GLY A 212 4.08 7.10 -1.25
C GLY A 212 2.90 6.14 -1.29
N MET A 213 1.70 6.52 -0.88
CA MET A 213 0.53 5.68 -1.03
C MET A 213 0.16 5.49 -2.49
N GLN A 214 -0.26 4.27 -2.83
CA GLN A 214 -0.68 3.90 -4.17
C GLN A 214 -2.19 3.65 -4.20
N LEU A 215 -2.88 4.37 -5.09
CA LEU A 215 -4.29 4.12 -5.40
C LEU A 215 -4.38 3.37 -6.73
N THR A 216 -5.19 2.33 -6.77
CA THR A 216 -5.43 1.54 -7.99
C THR A 216 -6.79 1.88 -8.57
N VAL A 217 -6.80 2.32 -9.83
CA VAL A 217 -8.03 2.56 -10.58
C VAL A 217 -8.15 1.46 -11.65
N SER A 218 -9.02 0.51 -11.40
CA SER A 218 -9.16 -0.70 -12.23
C SER A 218 -9.61 -0.38 -13.65
N GLY A 219 -8.99 -1.05 -14.63
CA GLY A 219 -9.33 -0.93 -16.04
C GLY A 219 -8.96 0.40 -16.71
N LYS A 220 -8.24 1.29 -16.01
CA LYS A 220 -7.82 2.61 -16.52
C LYS A 220 -6.37 2.67 -16.97
N GLY A 221 -5.66 1.55 -16.96
CA GLY A 221 -4.33 1.39 -17.56
C GLY A 221 -4.38 1.32 -19.08
N ASN A 222 -3.36 0.73 -19.69
CA ASN A 222 -3.30 0.54 -21.14
C ASN A 222 -4.36 -0.46 -21.61
N ALA A 223 -4.94 -0.18 -22.78
CA ALA A 223 -5.85 -1.12 -23.43
C ALA A 223 -5.11 -2.40 -23.82
N ALA A 224 -5.82 -3.52 -23.70
CA ALA A 224 -5.34 -4.80 -24.19
C ALA A 224 -5.54 -4.93 -25.70
N ARG A 225 -4.67 -5.72 -26.33
CA ARG A 225 -4.83 -6.09 -27.74
C ARG A 225 -6.06 -6.97 -27.93
N HIS A 226 -6.67 -6.89 -29.09
CA HIS A 226 -7.76 -7.74 -29.56
C HIS A 226 -8.97 -7.81 -28.64
N GLY A 227 -9.31 -6.68 -27.99
CA GLY A 227 -10.48 -6.56 -27.14
C GLY A 227 -10.39 -7.26 -25.78
N GLY A 228 -9.18 -7.51 -25.31
CA GLY A 228 -8.91 -8.06 -23.97
C GLY A 228 -9.25 -7.09 -22.84
N VAL A 229 -8.87 -7.44 -21.63
CA VAL A 229 -9.09 -6.62 -20.42
C VAL A 229 -7.99 -5.57 -20.29
N ASN A 230 -8.38 -4.33 -20.09
CA ASN A 230 -7.43 -3.25 -19.86
C ASN A 230 -6.63 -3.49 -18.57
N GLY A 231 -5.40 -2.97 -18.52
CA GLY A 231 -4.63 -2.89 -17.29
C GLY A 231 -5.19 -1.87 -16.30
N ASP A 232 -4.54 -1.74 -15.17
CA ASP A 232 -4.96 -0.83 -14.11
C ASP A 232 -4.10 0.45 -14.13
N LEU A 233 -4.65 1.53 -13.63
CA LEU A 233 -3.92 2.77 -13.40
C LEU A 233 -3.49 2.83 -11.94
N LEU A 234 -2.20 2.85 -11.72
CA LEU A 234 -1.56 2.95 -10.41
C LEU A 234 -1.16 4.40 -10.17
N VAL A 235 -1.84 5.05 -9.26
CA VAL A 235 -1.64 6.46 -8.91
C VAL A 235 -0.79 6.53 -7.65
N LEU A 236 0.44 6.98 -7.78
CA LEU A 236 1.35 7.22 -6.66
C LEU A 236 1.14 8.65 -6.15
N ILE A 237 0.81 8.77 -4.87
CA ILE A 237 0.62 10.06 -4.21
C ILE A 237 1.99 10.64 -3.84
N GLU A 238 2.19 11.90 -4.19
CA GLU A 238 3.34 12.71 -3.82
C GLU A 238 2.81 13.94 -3.08
N GLU A 239 3.32 14.21 -1.87
CA GLU A 239 2.90 15.36 -1.08
C GLU A 239 3.68 16.61 -1.51
N GLU A 240 2.97 17.72 -1.72
CA GLU A 240 3.61 19.01 -1.93
C GLU A 240 3.89 19.65 -0.57
N PRO A 241 5.16 19.99 -0.26
CA PRO A 241 5.51 20.58 1.03
C PRO A 241 4.79 21.90 1.24
N ASP A 242 4.11 22.04 2.38
CA ASP A 242 3.49 23.28 2.80
C ASP A 242 4.54 24.23 3.39
N LYS A 243 4.30 25.55 3.30
CA LYS A 243 5.24 26.56 3.74
C LYS A 243 5.27 26.75 5.26
N GLU A 244 4.15 26.51 5.92
CA GLU A 244 3.94 26.82 7.34
C GLU A 244 3.73 25.57 8.18
N LEU A 245 3.13 24.53 7.61
CA LEU A 245 2.75 23.30 8.31
C LEU A 245 3.61 22.13 7.85
N VAL A 246 4.20 21.45 8.80
CA VAL A 246 4.99 20.22 8.55
C VAL A 246 4.19 19.01 9.02
N ARG A 247 4.07 18.01 8.18
CA ARG A 247 3.34 16.79 8.49
C ARG A 247 4.19 15.83 9.34
N ASP A 248 3.58 15.28 10.39
CA ASP A 248 4.12 14.18 11.18
C ASP A 248 3.03 13.12 11.38
N GLY A 249 3.00 12.13 10.49
CA GLY A 249 1.93 11.14 10.46
C GLY A 249 0.56 11.77 10.17
N ASN A 250 -0.36 11.71 11.13
CA ASN A 250 -1.66 12.38 11.06
C ASN A 250 -1.67 13.75 11.76
N ASP A 251 -0.62 14.07 12.50
CA ASP A 251 -0.48 15.37 13.14
C ASP A 251 0.25 16.37 12.22
N LEU A 252 0.05 17.64 12.50
CA LEU A 252 0.72 18.75 11.82
C LEU A 252 1.52 19.55 12.84
N ILE A 253 2.73 19.93 12.49
CA ILE A 253 3.60 20.73 13.33
C ILE A 253 3.65 22.15 12.76
N TYR A 254 3.42 23.13 13.61
CA TYR A 254 3.59 24.54 13.32
C TYR A 254 4.58 25.19 14.29
N ASN A 255 5.56 25.89 13.76
CA ASN A 255 6.51 26.68 14.55
C ASN A 255 6.00 28.10 14.71
N LEU A 256 5.53 28.44 15.92
CA LEU A 256 5.03 29.75 16.26
C LEU A 256 6.15 30.58 16.90
N ASN A 257 6.56 31.64 16.21
CA ASN A 257 7.51 32.61 16.78
C ASN A 257 6.72 33.75 17.45
N ILE A 258 6.96 33.93 18.74
CA ILE A 258 6.41 35.04 19.53
C ILE A 258 7.53 35.91 20.08
N THR A 259 7.23 37.17 20.29
CA THR A 259 8.20 38.09 20.89
C THR A 259 8.36 37.83 22.40
N PHE A 260 9.50 38.20 22.99
CA PHE A 260 9.73 38.10 24.43
C PHE A 260 8.62 38.79 25.28
N PRO A 261 8.17 40.02 25.00
CA PRO A 261 7.06 40.65 25.71
C PRO A 261 5.76 39.84 25.64
N GLN A 262 5.46 39.23 24.49
CA GLN A 262 4.27 38.38 24.32
C GLN A 262 4.37 37.10 25.15
N ALA A 263 5.56 36.52 25.28
CA ALA A 263 5.79 35.34 26.11
C ALA A 263 5.59 35.65 27.62
N VAL A 264 6.05 36.81 28.08
CA VAL A 264 5.96 37.22 29.48
C VAL A 264 4.57 37.67 29.88
N LEU A 265 3.96 38.55 29.09
CA LEU A 265 2.65 39.17 29.39
C LEU A 265 1.46 38.31 28.95
N GLY A 266 1.70 37.36 28.11
CA GLY A 266 0.66 36.64 27.40
C GLY A 266 0.13 37.40 26.21
N ALA A 267 -0.37 36.68 25.23
CA ALA A 267 -0.90 37.27 23.99
C ALA A 267 -1.98 36.36 23.38
N SER A 268 -2.72 36.96 22.46
CA SER A 268 -3.60 36.18 21.60
C SER A 268 -3.02 36.24 20.19
N VAL A 269 -2.66 35.07 19.65
CA VAL A 269 -2.01 34.91 18.35
C VAL A 269 -2.86 34.07 17.42
N GLU A 270 -2.74 34.33 16.13
CA GLU A 270 -3.39 33.53 15.10
C GLU A 270 -2.42 32.49 14.55
N VAL A 271 -2.88 31.26 14.49
CA VAL A 271 -2.13 30.11 13.97
C VAL A 271 -2.82 29.61 12.71
N PRO A 272 -2.09 29.34 11.63
CA PRO A 272 -2.67 28.76 10.43
C PRO A 272 -3.16 27.34 10.73
N THR A 273 -4.29 27.01 10.16
CA THR A 273 -4.80 25.66 10.06
C THR A 273 -4.98 25.34 8.59
N VAL A 274 -5.24 24.10 8.23
CA VAL A 274 -5.38 23.70 6.81
C VAL A 274 -6.48 24.47 6.09
N ASP A 275 -7.58 24.79 6.77
CA ASP A 275 -8.75 25.43 6.16
C ASP A 275 -8.84 26.93 6.47
N ALA A 276 -8.33 27.38 7.62
CA ALA A 276 -8.53 28.72 8.14
C ALA A 276 -7.40 29.13 9.10
N ARG A 277 -7.59 30.20 9.86
CA ARG A 277 -6.72 30.58 10.99
C ARG A 277 -7.47 30.39 12.31
N ALA A 278 -6.79 29.81 13.28
CA ALA A 278 -7.30 29.61 14.64
C ALA A 278 -6.64 30.62 15.57
N LYS A 279 -7.43 31.27 16.41
CA LYS A 279 -6.93 32.17 17.45
C LYS A 279 -6.64 31.41 18.71
N ILE A 280 -5.40 31.44 19.18
CA ILE A 280 -4.97 30.79 20.43
C ILE A 280 -4.51 31.84 21.45
N LYS A 281 -4.72 31.51 22.73
CA LYS A 281 -4.26 32.35 23.82
C LYS A 281 -2.95 31.77 24.38
N ILE A 282 -1.91 32.59 24.39
CA ILE A 282 -0.64 32.31 25.04
C ILE A 282 -0.73 32.80 26.49
N GLU A 283 -0.49 31.92 27.43
CA GLU A 283 -0.50 32.25 28.85
C GLU A 283 0.72 33.08 29.23
N PRO A 284 0.61 33.98 30.20
CA PRO A 284 1.77 34.70 30.72
C PRO A 284 2.84 33.74 31.26
N GLY A 285 4.12 34.06 30.99
CA GLY A 285 5.26 33.23 31.42
C GLY A 285 5.47 31.97 30.58
N THR A 286 4.91 31.89 29.39
CA THR A 286 5.13 30.76 28.46
C THR A 286 6.59 30.66 28.05
N GLN A 287 7.18 29.50 28.24
CA GLN A 287 8.57 29.21 27.91
C GLN A 287 8.72 28.76 26.47
N ALA A 288 9.92 28.99 25.90
CA ALA A 288 10.29 28.47 24.60
C ALA A 288 10.26 26.93 24.61
N GLY A 289 9.80 26.31 23.50
CA GLY A 289 9.64 24.87 23.39
C GLY A 289 8.36 24.33 24.01
N LYS A 290 7.46 25.17 24.57
CA LYS A 290 6.12 24.73 25.00
C LYS A 290 5.32 24.33 23.76
N VAL A 291 4.72 23.15 23.79
CA VAL A 291 3.85 22.64 22.72
C VAL A 291 2.40 22.84 23.11
N LEU A 292 1.65 23.54 22.27
CA LEU A 292 0.21 23.73 22.40
C LEU A 292 -0.49 22.84 21.38
N ARG A 293 -1.51 22.09 21.80
CA ARG A 293 -2.21 21.12 20.97
C ARG A 293 -3.59 21.64 20.55
N LEU A 294 -3.83 21.75 19.26
CA LEU A 294 -5.14 22.05 18.68
C LEU A 294 -5.78 20.74 18.24
N ARG A 295 -6.65 20.21 19.08
CA ARG A 295 -7.25 18.89 18.91
C ARG A 295 -8.14 18.81 17.66
N GLY A 296 -8.01 17.70 16.91
CA GLY A 296 -8.84 17.39 15.76
C GLY A 296 -8.68 18.37 14.58
N LYS A 297 -7.54 19.09 14.51
CA LYS A 297 -7.24 20.02 13.40
C LYS A 297 -6.15 19.49 12.45
N GLY A 298 -5.61 18.31 12.70
CA GLY A 298 -4.65 17.62 11.84
C GLY A 298 -5.30 16.93 10.65
N ILE A 299 -4.66 15.88 10.16
CA ILE A 299 -5.06 15.10 8.98
C ILE A 299 -6.00 13.97 9.43
N PRO A 300 -7.09 13.70 8.68
CA PRO A 300 -7.94 12.54 8.97
C PRO A 300 -7.20 11.23 8.68
N ASP A 301 -7.58 10.16 9.38
CA ASP A 301 -7.07 8.83 9.08
C ASP A 301 -7.77 8.28 7.83
N VAL A 302 -7.00 7.75 6.88
CA VAL A 302 -7.51 7.22 5.61
C VAL A 302 -8.33 5.93 5.81
N ASN A 303 -8.02 5.14 6.83
CA ASN A 303 -8.63 3.84 7.13
C ASN A 303 -9.47 3.84 8.42
N GLY A 304 -9.48 4.94 9.17
CA GLY A 304 -10.09 5.01 10.50
C GLY A 304 -11.05 6.19 10.69
N TYR A 305 -11.59 6.29 11.90
CA TYR A 305 -12.51 7.36 12.32
C TYR A 305 -11.80 8.45 13.15
N GLY A 306 -10.50 8.62 12.95
CA GLY A 306 -9.72 9.60 13.70
C GLY A 306 -9.30 10.80 12.86
N ARG A 307 -8.93 11.88 13.55
CA ARG A 307 -8.25 13.02 12.97
C ARG A 307 -7.11 13.41 13.90
N GLY A 308 -5.94 13.68 13.34
CA GLY A 308 -4.79 14.16 14.09
C GLY A 308 -4.98 15.58 14.63
N ASP A 309 -3.98 16.09 15.26
CA ASP A 309 -3.95 17.40 15.92
C ASP A 309 -2.97 18.34 15.22
N ILE A 310 -3.03 19.64 15.53
CA ILE A 310 -1.94 20.56 15.20
C ILE A 310 -1.13 20.79 16.47
N LEU A 311 0.17 20.50 16.40
CA LEU A 311 1.14 20.75 17.46
C LEU A 311 1.84 22.08 17.19
N VAL A 312 1.51 23.08 17.99
CA VAL A 312 2.08 24.43 17.89
C VAL A 312 3.27 24.52 18.82
N VAL A 313 4.47 24.53 18.27
CA VAL A 313 5.72 24.69 19.02
C VAL A 313 6.00 26.17 19.19
N VAL A 314 6.00 26.64 20.42
CA VAL A 314 6.24 28.06 20.74
C VAL A 314 7.73 28.32 20.77
N ASN A 315 8.21 29.22 19.93
CA ASN A 315 9.56 29.74 19.91
C ASN A 315 9.55 31.22 20.32
N ILE A 316 10.57 31.66 21.03
CA ILE A 316 10.73 33.07 21.40
C ILE A 316 11.76 33.69 20.45
N ASP A 317 11.31 34.68 19.69
CA ASP A 317 12.17 35.43 18.80
C ASP A 317 12.93 36.50 19.56
N VAL A 318 14.27 36.47 19.43
CA VAL A 318 15.16 37.47 20.03
C VAL A 318 15.75 38.31 18.90
N PRO A 319 15.48 39.63 18.89
CA PRO A 319 15.95 40.49 17.82
C PRO A 319 17.48 40.54 17.79
N SER A 320 18.05 40.43 16.61
CA SER A 320 19.50 40.48 16.39
C SER A 320 20.11 41.88 16.52
N SER A 321 19.28 42.92 16.42
CA SER A 321 19.66 44.35 16.57
C SER A 321 18.55 45.09 17.27
N VAL A 322 18.94 46.07 18.12
CA VAL A 322 18.05 46.93 18.89
C VAL A 322 18.49 48.38 18.76
N SER A 323 17.57 49.31 18.80
CA SER A 323 17.87 50.76 18.83
C SER A 323 18.45 51.18 20.16
N ALA A 324 19.06 52.39 20.21
CA ALA A 324 19.64 52.93 21.47
C ALA A 324 18.59 53.12 22.57
N SER A 325 17.34 53.46 22.22
CA SER A 325 16.24 53.60 23.16
C SER A 325 15.81 52.23 23.73
N GLU A 326 15.67 51.22 22.86
CA GLU A 326 15.32 49.86 23.29
C GLU A 326 16.41 49.25 24.19
N LYS A 327 17.69 49.51 23.85
CA LYS A 327 18.80 49.07 24.67
C LYS A 327 18.71 49.64 26.09
N GLY A 328 18.41 50.94 26.22
CA GLY A 328 18.22 51.55 27.54
C GLY A 328 17.09 50.92 28.36
N LEU A 329 15.95 50.60 27.70
CA LEU A 329 14.84 49.89 28.34
C LEU A 329 15.22 48.46 28.78
N LEU A 330 15.96 47.75 27.96
CA LEU A 330 16.44 46.39 28.26
C LEU A 330 17.45 46.41 29.43
N GLU A 331 18.33 47.40 29.50
CA GLU A 331 19.28 47.58 30.60
C GLU A 331 18.54 47.90 31.93
N GLN A 332 17.51 48.72 31.89
CA GLN A 332 16.65 48.94 33.08
C GLN A 332 15.91 47.67 33.51
N LEU A 333 15.34 46.92 32.55
CA LEU A 333 14.66 45.69 32.79
C LEU A 333 15.61 44.66 33.43
N ALA A 334 16.86 44.53 32.99
CA ALA A 334 17.87 43.64 33.51
C ALA A 334 18.23 43.91 34.98
N GLN A 335 18.00 45.14 35.47
CA GLN A 335 18.24 45.52 36.87
C GLN A 335 17.06 45.13 37.78
N THR A 336 15.94 44.74 37.27
CA THR A 336 14.76 44.37 38.07
C THR A 336 14.95 42.98 38.70
N GLU A 337 14.28 42.73 39.84
CA GLU A 337 14.47 41.54 40.65
C GLU A 337 14.24 40.23 39.89
N HIS A 338 13.23 40.16 39.06
CA HIS A 338 12.87 38.95 38.31
C HIS A 338 13.80 38.65 37.13
N PHE A 339 14.61 39.59 36.68
CA PHE A 339 15.52 39.46 35.52
C PHE A 339 16.99 39.40 35.91
N LYS A 340 17.33 39.61 37.20
CA LYS A 340 18.70 39.51 37.69
C LYS A 340 19.25 38.09 37.80
N GLN A 341 18.38 37.11 37.93
CA GLN A 341 18.79 35.70 38.01
C GLN A 341 18.18 34.93 36.84
N ALA A 342 19.05 34.39 36.00
CA ALA A 342 18.64 33.31 35.13
C ALA A 342 18.12 32.17 36.04
N GLY A 343 16.87 31.83 35.95
CA GLY A 343 16.27 30.75 36.75
C GLY A 343 17.18 29.53 36.67
N GLN A 344 17.53 28.97 37.82
CA GLN A 344 18.20 27.66 37.85
C GLN A 344 17.32 26.72 37.02
N SER A 345 17.88 26.20 35.94
CA SER A 345 17.18 25.21 35.13
C SER A 345 16.77 24.08 36.07
N ARG A 346 15.49 23.92 36.31
CA ARG A 346 15.00 22.66 36.90
C ARG A 346 15.53 21.57 35.96
N ASP A 347 16.39 20.72 36.51
CA ASP A 347 17.02 19.61 35.82
C ASP A 347 15.99 18.70 35.11
N MET A 348 15.50 19.16 34.00
CA MET A 348 14.93 18.27 33.01
C MET A 348 16.07 17.90 32.08
N ASN A 349 16.60 16.70 32.27
CA ASN A 349 17.58 16.09 31.37
C ASN A 349 17.14 16.28 29.93
N ILE A 350 18.06 16.72 29.08
CA ILE A 350 17.84 16.85 27.63
C ILE A 350 17.19 15.57 27.04
N PHE A 351 17.49 14.41 27.64
CA PHE A 351 16.88 13.12 27.30
C PHE A 351 15.39 13.02 27.66
N ASP A 352 14.91 13.67 28.70
CA ASP A 352 13.48 13.67 29.07
C ASP A 352 12.68 14.64 28.18
N ARG A 353 13.27 15.74 27.72
CA ARG A 353 12.71 16.60 26.68
C ARG A 353 12.57 15.86 25.36
N MET A 354 13.63 15.17 24.90
CA MET A 354 13.53 14.35 23.68
C MET A 354 12.49 13.23 23.80
N ARG A 355 12.33 12.62 24.97
CA ARG A 355 11.35 11.56 25.19
C ARG A 355 9.89 12.06 25.15
N SER A 356 9.64 13.32 25.49
CA SER A 356 8.30 13.91 25.40
C SER A 356 7.89 14.27 23.96
N PHE A 357 8.87 14.40 23.03
CA PHE A 357 8.61 14.63 21.61
C PHE A 357 8.31 13.35 20.81
N PHE A 358 8.62 12.16 21.40
CA PHE A 358 8.45 10.85 20.72
C PHE A 358 7.41 9.96 21.40
N ARG A 359 6.47 10.53 22.14
CA ARG A 359 5.34 9.80 22.74
C ARG A 359 4.00 10.22 22.17
#